data_9213975337bb79eb629c019c99a7f680
#
_entry.id   9213975337bb79eb629c019c99a7f680
#
_cell.length_a   1.000
_cell.length_b   1.000
_cell.length_c   1.000
_cell.angle_alpha   90.00
_cell.angle_beta   90.00
_cell.angle_gamma   90.00
#
_symmetry.space_group_name_H-M   'P 1'
#
loop_
_entity.id
_entity.type
_entity.pdbx_description
1 polymer ?
#
loop_
_entity_poly.entity_id
_entity_poly.type
_entity_poly.pdbx_seq_one_letter_code
_entity_poly.pdbx_strand_id
1 'polypeptide(L)'
;FGWFDFIDDLEVSQTLLNEVEKIGKAHNLQYTEGPVGFSNLDKVGVITEGFDSIAPMITWYNHAYYVKHYEAANYKVEKSYSESKFPFENVKPEFFKKAQELIKRRYKLTALKLTKTSEVMPYADKMFDLFNESYASLSSFVAINDVQKEYFKKKFISFVNPEYIKFVVDKDDNMVGFAIVMPAFAKALMKINGKLFPFGFKHIMHAKKNSKDVIFYLIGIHPDYQNKGVHAVIFNEYYETFTGKGIENCFRTPELEDNEAIQKIWKHFSPEVYKRRKTFRKDIA
;
A
#
# COMPACT_ATOMS: atom_id res chain seq x y z
N PHE A 1 -5.70 16.80 -6.51
CA PHE A 1 -6.98 16.23 -6.97
C PHE A 1 -6.86 14.72 -7.16
N GLY A 2 -7.98 13.98 -7.00
CA GLY A 2 -8.01 12.53 -7.15
C GLY A 2 -9.34 12.03 -7.72
N TRP A 3 -9.47 10.69 -7.81
CA TRP A 3 -10.65 10.04 -8.43
C TRP A 3 -11.02 10.65 -9.80
N PHE A 4 -9.98 10.95 -10.59
CA PHE A 4 -10.07 11.68 -11.84
C PHE A 4 -10.17 10.67 -12.99
N ASP A 5 -11.35 10.59 -13.62
CA ASP A 5 -11.63 9.64 -14.69
C ASP A 5 -12.33 10.36 -15.85
N PHE A 6 -11.94 10.05 -17.09
CA PHE A 6 -12.45 10.70 -18.29
C PHE A 6 -12.29 9.81 -19.53
N ILE A 7 -13.09 10.08 -20.56
CA ILE A 7 -13.01 9.41 -21.87
C ILE A 7 -11.83 9.97 -22.69
N ASP A 8 -11.41 9.25 -23.74
CA ASP A 8 -10.35 9.69 -24.67
C ASP A 8 -10.82 10.85 -25.56
N ASP A 9 -11.05 12.00 -24.91
CA ASP A 9 -11.46 13.24 -25.52
C ASP A 9 -10.72 14.41 -24.83
N LEU A 10 -9.91 15.15 -25.62
CA LEU A 10 -9.08 16.24 -25.11
C LEU A 10 -9.92 17.40 -24.56
N GLU A 11 -11.07 17.71 -25.18
CA GLU A 11 -11.93 18.78 -24.70
C GLU A 11 -12.52 18.46 -23.32
N VAL A 12 -12.97 17.19 -23.13
CA VAL A 12 -13.48 16.72 -21.85
C VAL A 12 -12.42 16.79 -20.76
N SER A 13 -11.25 16.24 -21.01
CA SER A 13 -10.17 16.23 -20.02
C SER A 13 -9.66 17.63 -19.69
N GLN A 14 -9.53 18.50 -20.71
CA GLN A 14 -9.11 19.89 -20.52
C GLN A 14 -10.15 20.67 -19.71
N THR A 15 -11.43 20.48 -19.98
CA THR A 15 -12.51 21.11 -19.21
C THR A 15 -12.44 20.72 -17.74
N LEU A 16 -12.27 19.43 -17.44
CA LEU A 16 -12.15 18.95 -16.06
C LEU A 16 -10.87 19.51 -15.37
N LEU A 17 -9.74 19.51 -16.05
CA LEU A 17 -8.50 20.07 -15.50
C LEU A 17 -8.58 21.57 -15.28
N ASN A 18 -9.24 22.31 -16.18
CA ASN A 18 -9.50 23.75 -16.02
C ASN A 18 -10.35 24.03 -14.75
N GLU A 19 -11.34 23.20 -14.46
CA GLU A 19 -12.11 23.33 -13.19
C GLU A 19 -11.25 23.05 -11.96
N VAL A 20 -10.34 22.06 -12.01
CA VAL A 20 -9.36 21.83 -10.95
C VAL A 20 -8.48 23.06 -10.74
N GLU A 21 -7.95 23.65 -11.81
CA GLU A 21 -7.12 24.85 -11.75
C GLU A 21 -7.88 26.06 -11.21
N LYS A 22 -9.14 26.25 -11.65
CA LYS A 22 -10.03 27.31 -11.18
C LYS A 22 -10.30 27.22 -9.68
N ILE A 23 -10.57 26.00 -9.18
CA ILE A 23 -10.74 25.75 -7.75
C ILE A 23 -9.44 26.07 -7.00
N GLY A 24 -8.28 25.61 -7.52
CA GLY A 24 -6.98 25.89 -6.93
C GLY A 24 -6.71 27.41 -6.81
N LYS A 25 -6.97 28.16 -7.88
CA LYS A 25 -6.82 29.63 -7.89
C LYS A 25 -7.77 30.33 -6.91
N ALA A 26 -9.03 29.86 -6.83
CA ALA A 26 -10.01 30.41 -5.88
C ALA A 26 -9.60 30.22 -4.41
N HIS A 27 -8.76 29.22 -4.14
CA HIS A 27 -8.19 28.96 -2.81
C HIS A 27 -6.74 29.49 -2.64
N ASN A 28 -6.24 30.31 -3.59
CA ASN A 28 -4.89 30.87 -3.57
C ASN A 28 -3.78 29.78 -3.51
N LEU A 29 -4.02 28.64 -4.14
CA LEU A 29 -3.02 27.59 -4.24
C LEU A 29 -2.01 27.91 -5.37
N GLN A 30 -0.78 27.49 -5.18
CA GLN A 30 0.29 27.75 -6.13
C GLN A 30 0.33 26.74 -7.28
N TYR A 31 -0.15 25.53 -7.03
CA TYR A 31 -0.14 24.44 -8.01
C TYR A 31 -1.30 23.45 -7.77
N THR A 32 -1.55 22.65 -8.77
CA THR A 32 -2.42 21.46 -8.67
C THR A 32 -1.60 20.21 -8.92
N GLU A 33 -1.81 19.16 -8.13
CA GLU A 33 -1.15 17.87 -8.27
C GLU A 33 -2.20 16.74 -8.24
N GLY A 34 -2.01 15.73 -9.10
CA GLY A 34 -2.88 14.56 -9.15
C GLY A 34 -2.51 13.51 -10.19
N PRO A 35 -3.28 12.42 -10.25
CA PRO A 35 -4.33 12.07 -9.29
C PRO A 35 -3.74 11.50 -8.00
N VAL A 36 -4.18 12.02 -6.87
CA VAL A 36 -3.82 11.55 -5.52
C VAL A 36 -5.05 11.52 -4.64
N GLY A 37 -5.10 10.63 -3.66
CA GLY A 37 -6.15 10.62 -2.67
C GLY A 37 -5.91 11.60 -1.52
N PHE A 38 -6.74 11.52 -0.49
CA PHE A 38 -6.64 12.38 0.70
C PHE A 38 -5.51 11.97 1.65
N SER A 39 -5.02 10.74 1.53
CA SER A 39 -3.96 10.20 2.37
C SER A 39 -3.11 9.18 1.60
N ASN A 40 -1.99 8.77 2.19
CA ASN A 40 -1.14 7.71 1.65
C ASN A 40 -1.78 6.31 1.65
N LEU A 41 -2.98 6.16 2.21
CA LEU A 41 -3.79 4.94 2.14
C LEU A 41 -4.72 4.91 0.92
N ASP A 42 -4.85 6.03 0.23
CA ASP A 42 -5.68 6.15 -0.95
C ASP A 42 -4.91 5.76 -2.22
N LYS A 43 -5.65 5.67 -3.31
CA LYS A 43 -5.09 5.35 -4.61
C LYS A 43 -4.29 6.52 -5.18
N VAL A 44 -3.20 6.23 -5.86
CA VAL A 44 -2.25 7.23 -6.37
C VAL A 44 -1.87 6.98 -7.81
N GLY A 45 -1.71 8.06 -8.55
CA GLY A 45 -1.10 8.13 -9.87
C GLY A 45 -1.85 7.42 -10.99
N VAL A 46 -1.46 7.72 -12.22
CA VAL A 46 -1.88 7.00 -13.41
C VAL A 46 -0.83 5.99 -13.83
N ILE A 47 -1.26 4.84 -14.34
CA ILE A 47 -0.39 3.82 -14.92
C ILE A 47 0.32 4.43 -16.14
N THR A 48 1.62 4.23 -16.23
CA THR A 48 2.44 4.61 -17.38
C THR A 48 3.08 3.41 -18.07
N GLU A 49 3.25 2.30 -17.34
CA GLU A 49 3.81 1.05 -17.84
C GLU A 49 3.08 -0.15 -17.19
N GLY A 50 3.02 -1.29 -17.88
CA GLY A 50 2.43 -2.53 -17.37
C GLY A 50 0.90 -2.58 -17.42
N PHE A 51 0.29 -2.00 -18.45
CA PHE A 51 -1.16 -1.97 -18.64
C PHE A 51 -1.80 -3.35 -18.80
N ASP A 52 -1.07 -4.33 -19.29
CA ASP A 52 -1.45 -5.71 -19.47
C ASP A 52 -1.41 -6.56 -18.19
N SER A 53 -0.78 -6.04 -17.15
CA SER A 53 -0.67 -6.72 -15.86
C SER A 53 -1.90 -6.53 -14.99
N ILE A 54 -2.34 -7.59 -14.31
CA ILE A 54 -3.46 -7.54 -13.37
C ILE A 54 -3.14 -6.53 -12.26
N ALA A 55 -4.01 -5.54 -12.08
CA ALA A 55 -3.86 -4.56 -11.02
C ALA A 55 -4.37 -5.12 -9.67
N PRO A 56 -3.68 -4.86 -8.56
CA PRO A 56 -4.23 -5.09 -7.22
C PRO A 56 -5.55 -4.32 -7.01
N MET A 57 -6.49 -4.91 -6.28
CA MET A 57 -7.80 -4.30 -6.01
C MET A 57 -7.73 -2.89 -5.39
N ILE A 58 -6.65 -2.62 -4.69
CA ILE A 58 -6.42 -1.35 -3.97
C ILE A 58 -5.79 -0.26 -4.81
N THR A 59 -5.50 -0.51 -6.09
CA THR A 59 -4.93 0.47 -7.02
C THR A 59 -5.94 0.87 -8.09
N TRP A 60 -5.69 2.00 -8.77
CA TRP A 60 -6.45 2.39 -9.94
C TRP A 60 -6.03 1.58 -11.17
N TYR A 61 -6.98 1.36 -12.08
CA TYR A 61 -6.68 1.14 -13.48
C TYR A 61 -7.09 2.38 -14.28
N ASN A 62 -6.29 2.75 -15.26
CA ASN A 62 -6.58 3.79 -16.24
C ASN A 62 -6.07 3.36 -17.61
N HIS A 63 -6.59 3.93 -18.66
CA HIS A 63 -6.15 3.70 -20.03
C HIS A 63 -4.86 4.47 -20.35
N ALA A 64 -4.13 4.03 -21.37
CA ALA A 64 -2.85 4.61 -21.76
C ALA A 64 -2.94 6.08 -22.23
N TYR A 65 -4.11 6.49 -22.73
CA TYR A 65 -4.32 7.85 -23.21
C TYR A 65 -4.21 8.93 -22.10
N TYR A 66 -4.38 8.57 -20.82
CA TYR A 66 -4.35 9.52 -19.71
C TYR A 66 -3.10 10.38 -19.68
N VAL A 67 -1.92 9.81 -19.92
CA VAL A 67 -0.64 10.53 -19.91
C VAL A 67 -0.63 11.65 -20.97
N LYS A 68 -1.08 11.35 -22.19
CA LYS A 68 -1.15 12.34 -23.28
C LYS A 68 -2.05 13.53 -22.95
N HIS A 69 -3.15 13.27 -22.21
CA HIS A 69 -4.08 14.33 -21.79
C HIS A 69 -3.47 15.25 -20.73
N TYR A 70 -2.73 14.70 -19.77
CA TYR A 70 -1.97 15.52 -18.81
C TYR A 70 -0.89 16.37 -19.51
N GLU A 71 -0.14 15.78 -20.43
CA GLU A 71 0.89 16.47 -21.20
C GLU A 71 0.28 17.59 -22.07
N ALA A 72 -0.84 17.30 -22.76
CA ALA A 72 -1.57 18.30 -23.56
C ALA A 72 -2.11 19.48 -22.72
N ALA A 73 -2.41 19.24 -21.44
CA ALA A 73 -2.82 20.27 -20.49
C ALA A 73 -1.63 20.97 -19.79
N ASN A 74 -0.39 20.71 -20.23
CA ASN A 74 0.86 21.23 -19.67
C ASN A 74 1.14 20.82 -18.22
N TYR A 75 0.62 19.68 -17.78
CA TYR A 75 1.03 19.07 -16.53
C TYR A 75 2.37 18.33 -16.73
N LYS A 76 3.26 18.43 -15.76
CA LYS A 76 4.55 17.75 -15.74
C LYS A 76 4.55 16.63 -14.70
N VAL A 77 5.38 15.60 -14.92
CA VAL A 77 5.56 14.53 -13.95
C VAL A 77 6.07 15.11 -12.62
N GLU A 78 5.40 14.81 -11.53
CA GLU A 78 5.80 15.22 -10.19
C GLU A 78 6.47 14.07 -9.45
N LYS A 79 5.80 12.89 -9.37
CA LYS A 79 6.33 11.73 -8.66
C LYS A 79 6.20 10.47 -9.48
N SER A 80 7.14 9.56 -9.30
CA SER A 80 7.15 8.23 -9.91
C SER A 80 7.01 7.15 -8.85
N TYR A 81 6.20 6.15 -9.15
CA TYR A 81 5.94 4.99 -8.29
C TYR A 81 6.16 3.71 -9.08
N SER A 82 6.70 2.70 -8.42
CA SER A 82 6.81 1.35 -8.96
C SER A 82 5.98 0.35 -8.15
N GLU A 83 5.36 -0.58 -8.87
CA GLU A 83 4.73 -1.78 -8.31
C GLU A 83 5.58 -2.98 -8.71
N SER A 84 5.91 -3.84 -7.77
CA SER A 84 6.73 -5.01 -8.04
C SER A 84 6.15 -6.28 -7.43
N LYS A 85 6.64 -7.41 -7.90
CA LYS A 85 6.27 -8.73 -7.43
C LYS A 85 7.51 -9.60 -7.26
N PHE A 86 7.42 -10.61 -6.43
CA PHE A 86 8.44 -11.66 -6.31
C PHE A 86 7.78 -13.00 -5.94
N PRO A 87 8.33 -14.14 -6.43
CA PRO A 87 7.94 -15.45 -5.96
C PRO A 87 8.31 -15.62 -4.48
N PHE A 88 7.44 -16.25 -3.70
CA PHE A 88 7.72 -16.47 -2.27
C PHE A 88 8.94 -17.36 -2.02
N GLU A 89 9.28 -18.24 -2.96
CA GLU A 89 10.47 -19.07 -2.92
C GLU A 89 11.80 -18.28 -2.90
N ASN A 90 11.78 -17.01 -3.35
CA ASN A 90 12.95 -16.13 -3.26
C ASN A 90 13.30 -15.74 -1.82
N VAL A 91 12.38 -15.97 -0.87
CA VAL A 91 12.57 -15.62 0.54
C VAL A 91 13.52 -16.61 1.19
N LYS A 92 14.70 -16.16 1.60
CA LYS A 92 15.70 -16.99 2.29
C LYS A 92 15.48 -16.96 3.80
N PRO A 93 14.88 -18.01 4.39
CA PRO A 93 14.44 -17.99 5.80
C PRO A 93 15.60 -17.85 6.78
N GLU A 94 16.77 -18.43 6.48
CA GLU A 94 17.90 -18.48 7.41
C GLU A 94 18.38 -17.08 7.78
N PHE A 95 18.35 -16.15 6.81
CA PHE A 95 18.75 -14.77 7.04
C PHE A 95 17.81 -14.09 8.05
N PHE A 96 16.50 -14.20 7.85
CA PHE A 96 15.51 -13.56 8.73
C PHE A 96 15.44 -14.26 10.09
N LYS A 97 15.57 -15.58 10.16
CA LYS A 97 15.52 -16.34 11.40
C LYS A 97 16.64 -15.95 12.36
N LYS A 98 17.89 -15.92 11.88
CA LYS A 98 19.03 -15.50 12.71
C LYS A 98 18.95 -14.03 13.12
N ALA A 99 18.61 -13.16 12.18
CA ALA A 99 18.48 -11.72 12.42
C ALA A 99 17.38 -11.43 13.47
N GLN A 100 16.19 -12.02 13.33
CA GLN A 100 15.07 -11.77 14.24
C GLN A 100 15.39 -12.18 15.68
N GLU A 101 16.06 -13.32 15.90
CA GLU A 101 16.45 -13.78 17.25
C GLU A 101 17.38 -12.77 17.93
N LEU A 102 18.38 -12.29 17.19
CA LEU A 102 19.32 -11.28 17.68
C LEU A 102 18.59 -9.97 18.03
N ILE A 103 17.73 -9.48 17.12
CA ILE A 103 17.02 -8.22 17.27
C ILE A 103 16.02 -8.29 18.43
N LYS A 104 15.21 -9.35 18.50
CA LYS A 104 14.27 -9.56 19.61
C LYS A 104 14.97 -9.54 20.97
N ARG A 105 16.12 -10.23 21.09
CA ARG A 105 16.90 -10.25 22.33
C ARG A 105 17.54 -8.91 22.65
N ARG A 106 18.15 -8.25 21.66
CA ARG A 106 18.87 -6.98 21.84
C ARG A 106 17.96 -5.84 22.29
N TYR A 107 16.78 -5.74 21.68
CA TYR A 107 15.83 -4.67 21.93
C TYR A 107 14.63 -5.08 22.78
N LYS A 108 14.61 -6.31 23.29
CA LYS A 108 13.51 -6.90 24.09
C LYS A 108 12.16 -6.79 23.37
N LEU A 109 12.14 -7.13 22.08
CA LEU A 109 10.94 -7.06 21.24
C LEU A 109 10.15 -8.37 21.24
N THR A 110 8.84 -8.23 21.12
CA THR A 110 7.89 -9.33 20.97
C THR A 110 7.07 -9.15 19.70
N ALA A 111 7.03 -10.18 18.86
CA ALA A 111 6.06 -10.24 17.76
C ALA A 111 4.76 -10.83 18.28
N LEU A 112 3.64 -10.11 18.09
CA LEU A 112 2.33 -10.56 18.55
C LEU A 112 1.76 -11.60 17.59
N LYS A 113 1.27 -12.72 18.13
CA LYS A 113 0.59 -13.76 17.36
C LYS A 113 -0.92 -13.54 17.42
N LEU A 114 -1.47 -12.94 16.38
CA LEU A 114 -2.87 -12.56 16.29
C LEU A 114 -3.60 -13.49 15.32
N THR A 115 -4.66 -14.13 15.80
CA THR A 115 -5.46 -15.08 15.03
C THR A 115 -6.92 -14.66 14.87
N LYS A 116 -7.36 -13.70 15.69
CA LYS A 116 -8.73 -13.18 15.71
C LYS A 116 -8.73 -11.66 15.57
N THR A 117 -9.73 -11.13 14.89
CA THR A 117 -9.91 -9.67 14.76
C THR A 117 -10.03 -8.97 16.12
N SER A 118 -10.64 -9.63 17.12
CA SER A 118 -10.75 -9.10 18.48
C SER A 118 -9.39 -8.91 19.18
N GLU A 119 -8.37 -9.65 18.77
CA GLU A 119 -7.00 -9.51 19.28
C GLU A 119 -6.23 -8.37 18.59
N VAL A 120 -6.63 -8.01 17.36
CA VAL A 120 -6.02 -6.90 16.59
C VAL A 120 -6.56 -5.55 17.06
N MET A 121 -7.87 -5.47 17.35
CA MET A 121 -8.56 -4.20 17.63
C MET A 121 -7.94 -3.35 18.74
N PRO A 122 -7.46 -3.92 19.88
CA PRO A 122 -6.80 -3.11 20.92
C PRO A 122 -5.52 -2.40 20.48
N TYR A 123 -4.87 -2.89 19.43
CA TYR A 123 -3.64 -2.32 18.89
C TYR A 123 -3.88 -1.39 17.69
N ALA A 124 -5.11 -1.29 17.21
CA ALA A 124 -5.40 -0.55 15.98
C ALA A 124 -5.04 0.94 16.07
N ASP A 125 -5.33 1.59 17.20
CA ASP A 125 -4.99 3.00 17.38
C ASP A 125 -3.48 3.20 17.45
N LYS A 126 -2.77 2.38 18.23
CA LYS A 126 -1.29 2.36 18.29
C LYS A 126 -0.67 2.16 16.89
N MET A 127 -1.29 1.33 16.06
CA MET A 127 -0.85 1.10 14.68
C MET A 127 -1.01 2.35 13.80
N PHE A 128 -2.16 3.05 13.90
CA PHE A 128 -2.37 4.29 13.13
C PHE A 128 -1.49 5.44 13.62
N ASP A 129 -1.22 5.52 14.93
CA ASP A 129 -0.27 6.48 15.48
C ASP A 129 1.13 6.22 14.93
N LEU A 130 1.58 4.96 14.98
CA LEU A 130 2.86 4.57 14.40
C LEU A 130 2.90 4.77 12.88
N PHE A 131 1.78 4.57 12.16
CA PHE A 131 1.69 4.92 10.75
C PHE A 131 1.98 6.40 10.54
N ASN A 132 1.32 7.28 11.29
CA ASN A 132 1.54 8.72 11.20
C ASN A 132 3.00 9.10 11.47
N GLU A 133 3.63 8.51 12.48
CA GLU A 133 5.04 8.77 12.82
C GLU A 133 6.01 8.24 11.78
N SER A 134 5.81 7.00 11.32
CA SER A 134 6.74 6.33 10.41
C SER A 134 6.72 6.89 8.99
N TYR A 135 5.60 7.52 8.58
CA TYR A 135 5.40 8.09 7.24
C TYR A 135 5.56 9.61 7.19
N ALA A 136 5.71 10.28 8.35
CA ALA A 136 5.76 11.75 8.45
C ALA A 136 6.83 12.41 7.57
N SER A 137 7.93 11.72 7.28
CA SER A 137 9.02 12.23 6.45
C SER A 137 8.81 12.06 4.94
N LEU A 138 7.76 11.33 4.52
CA LEU A 138 7.48 11.13 3.10
C LEU A 138 6.87 12.38 2.48
N SER A 139 7.27 12.67 1.25
CA SER A 139 6.71 13.79 0.50
C SER A 139 5.20 13.62 0.31
N SER A 140 4.43 14.68 0.51
CA SER A 140 2.97 14.69 0.45
C SER A 140 2.28 13.78 1.48
N PHE A 141 2.94 13.48 2.59
CA PHE A 141 2.29 12.76 3.67
C PHE A 141 1.19 13.61 4.32
N VAL A 142 0.03 12.98 4.54
CA VAL A 142 -1.09 13.56 5.28
C VAL A 142 -1.41 12.63 6.44
N ALA A 143 -1.32 13.14 7.66
CA ALA A 143 -1.61 12.38 8.85
C ALA A 143 -3.10 11.96 8.91
N ILE A 144 -3.33 10.72 9.31
CA ILE A 144 -4.68 10.18 9.54
C ILE A 144 -5.22 10.76 10.85
N ASN A 145 -6.39 11.38 10.79
CA ASN A 145 -7.09 11.90 11.96
C ASN A 145 -7.99 10.82 12.62
N ASP A 146 -8.54 11.12 13.80
CA ASP A 146 -9.30 10.15 14.57
C ASP A 146 -10.59 9.68 13.87
N VAL A 147 -11.24 10.55 13.09
CA VAL A 147 -12.41 10.17 12.29
C VAL A 147 -12.04 9.14 11.22
N GLN A 148 -10.89 9.34 10.57
CA GLN A 148 -10.36 8.41 9.58
C GLN A 148 -9.91 7.09 10.24
N LYS A 149 -9.30 7.14 11.44
CA LYS A 149 -8.92 5.92 12.18
C LYS A 149 -10.16 5.05 12.45
N GLU A 150 -11.25 5.65 12.96
CA GLU A 150 -12.49 4.92 13.20
C GLU A 150 -13.09 4.32 11.92
N TYR A 151 -13.07 5.06 10.84
CA TYR A 151 -13.52 4.56 9.53
C TYR A 151 -12.67 3.37 9.06
N PHE A 152 -11.36 3.48 9.14
CA PHE A 152 -10.45 2.42 8.70
C PHE A 152 -10.53 1.18 9.60
N LYS A 153 -10.67 1.33 10.90
CA LYS A 153 -10.91 0.21 11.83
C LYS A 153 -12.13 -0.61 11.39
N LYS A 154 -13.25 0.06 11.16
CA LYS A 154 -14.50 -0.60 10.77
C LYS A 154 -14.43 -1.23 9.39
N LYS A 155 -13.85 -0.54 8.42
CA LYS A 155 -13.89 -0.94 7.01
C LYS A 155 -12.78 -1.94 6.62
N PHE A 156 -11.59 -1.78 7.14
CA PHE A 156 -10.43 -2.53 6.67
C PHE A 156 -9.95 -3.58 7.67
N ILE A 157 -9.79 -3.25 8.94
CA ILE A 157 -9.25 -4.22 9.91
C ILE A 157 -10.18 -5.43 10.07
N SER A 158 -11.49 -5.21 10.06
CA SER A 158 -12.47 -6.31 10.10
C SER A 158 -12.43 -7.21 8.87
N PHE A 159 -11.97 -6.70 7.73
CA PHE A 159 -11.91 -7.45 6.46
C PHE A 159 -10.59 -8.20 6.27
N VAL A 160 -9.46 -7.66 6.75
CA VAL A 160 -8.15 -8.32 6.63
C VAL A 160 -8.11 -9.58 7.49
N ASN A 161 -7.41 -10.61 7.02
CA ASN A 161 -7.15 -11.80 7.83
C ASN A 161 -6.20 -11.43 8.98
N PRO A 162 -6.57 -11.63 10.25
CA PRO A 162 -5.74 -11.25 11.40
C PRO A 162 -4.33 -11.84 11.37
N GLU A 163 -4.16 -13.05 10.87
CA GLU A 163 -2.84 -13.67 10.72
C GLU A 163 -1.92 -12.94 9.72
N TYR A 164 -2.49 -12.07 8.87
CA TYR A 164 -1.75 -11.25 7.92
C TYR A 164 -1.45 -9.84 8.44
N ILE A 165 -1.82 -9.55 9.67
CA ILE A 165 -1.44 -8.36 10.41
C ILE A 165 -0.34 -8.74 11.38
N LYS A 166 0.82 -8.08 11.31
CA LYS A 166 1.94 -8.33 12.20
C LYS A 166 2.25 -7.08 13.00
N PHE A 167 2.30 -7.24 14.31
CA PHE A 167 2.70 -6.20 15.24
C PHE A 167 3.93 -6.63 16.02
N VAL A 168 4.85 -5.71 16.20
CA VAL A 168 6.03 -5.87 17.05
C VAL A 168 5.98 -4.81 18.13
N VAL A 169 6.07 -5.23 19.37
CA VAL A 169 6.03 -4.36 20.54
C VAL A 169 7.31 -4.50 21.36
N ASP A 170 7.64 -3.48 22.13
CA ASP A 170 8.71 -3.52 23.13
C ASP A 170 8.23 -4.12 24.47
N LYS A 171 9.10 -4.13 25.48
CA LYS A 171 8.81 -4.66 26.83
C LYS A 171 7.70 -3.89 27.58
N ASP A 172 7.42 -2.66 27.18
CA ASP A 172 6.43 -1.77 27.79
C ASP A 172 5.13 -1.71 26.95
N ASP A 173 4.94 -2.64 26.01
CA ASP A 173 3.81 -2.76 25.07
C ASP A 173 3.66 -1.54 24.14
N ASN A 174 4.74 -0.78 23.89
CA ASN A 174 4.75 0.24 22.85
C ASN A 174 4.94 -0.40 21.49
N MET A 175 4.18 0.07 20.49
CA MET A 175 4.30 -0.46 19.13
C MET A 175 5.57 0.06 18.46
N VAL A 176 6.45 -0.86 18.07
CA VAL A 176 7.74 -0.60 17.44
C VAL A 176 7.68 -0.80 15.92
N GLY A 177 6.81 -1.70 15.48
CA GLY A 177 6.65 -1.96 14.07
C GLY A 177 5.33 -2.68 13.77
N PHE A 178 4.83 -2.43 12.57
CA PHE A 178 3.66 -3.14 12.06
C PHE A 178 3.82 -3.45 10.57
N ALA A 179 3.09 -4.45 10.11
CA ALA A 179 2.85 -4.63 8.69
C ALA A 179 1.47 -5.26 8.44
N ILE A 180 0.87 -4.89 7.32
CA ILE A 180 -0.41 -5.41 6.85
C ILE A 180 -0.21 -5.98 5.46
N VAL A 181 -0.58 -7.25 5.33
CA VAL A 181 -0.63 -7.96 4.06
C VAL A 181 -2.07 -8.39 3.81
N MET A 182 -2.47 -8.43 2.56
CA MET A 182 -3.81 -8.86 2.16
C MET A 182 -3.74 -10.00 1.16
N PRO A 183 -4.70 -10.95 1.16
CA PRO A 183 -4.89 -11.86 0.03
C PRO A 183 -5.15 -11.07 -1.26
N ALA A 184 -4.63 -11.52 -2.39
CA ALA A 184 -4.93 -10.90 -3.67
C ALA A 184 -6.33 -11.31 -4.15
N PHE A 185 -7.20 -10.32 -4.32
CA PHE A 185 -8.60 -10.54 -4.74
C PHE A 185 -8.82 -10.33 -6.24
N ALA A 186 -7.85 -9.79 -6.97
CA ALA A 186 -8.04 -9.40 -8.36
C ALA A 186 -8.53 -10.53 -9.26
N LYS A 187 -7.94 -11.73 -9.17
CA LYS A 187 -8.38 -12.90 -9.93
C LYS A 187 -9.83 -13.32 -9.61
N ALA A 188 -10.24 -13.18 -8.34
CA ALA A 188 -11.61 -13.47 -7.93
C ALA A 188 -12.59 -12.42 -8.46
N LEU A 189 -12.24 -11.15 -8.42
CA LEU A 189 -13.03 -10.06 -8.99
C LEU A 189 -13.20 -10.18 -10.51
N MET A 190 -12.14 -10.56 -11.22
CA MET A 190 -12.22 -10.82 -12.68
C MET A 190 -13.20 -11.94 -13.01
N LYS A 191 -13.20 -13.06 -12.26
CA LYS A 191 -14.14 -14.18 -12.47
C LYS A 191 -15.61 -13.78 -12.37
N ILE A 192 -15.92 -12.76 -11.59
CA ILE A 192 -17.28 -12.29 -11.35
C ILE A 192 -17.59 -10.97 -12.06
N ASN A 193 -16.67 -10.47 -12.90
CA ASN A 193 -16.76 -9.15 -13.55
C ASN A 193 -17.14 -8.02 -12.57
N GLY A 194 -16.56 -8.05 -11.36
CA GLY A 194 -16.84 -7.10 -10.28
C GLY A 194 -18.22 -7.23 -9.60
N LYS A 195 -19.07 -8.15 -10.04
CA LYS A 195 -20.45 -8.29 -9.52
C LYS A 195 -20.48 -9.19 -8.27
N LEU A 196 -20.70 -8.59 -7.09
CA LEU A 196 -20.73 -9.33 -5.82
C LEU A 196 -22.03 -10.12 -5.62
N PHE A 197 -23.14 -9.65 -6.14
CA PHE A 197 -24.46 -10.29 -5.97
C PHE A 197 -24.97 -10.90 -7.27
N PRO A 198 -25.74 -12.03 -7.20
CA PRO A 198 -26.16 -12.70 -5.97
C PRO A 198 -25.11 -13.62 -5.35
N PHE A 199 -24.11 -14.15 -6.08
CA PHE A 199 -23.19 -15.18 -5.56
C PHE A 199 -21.71 -14.82 -5.67
N GLY A 200 -21.37 -13.68 -6.26
CA GLY A 200 -19.97 -13.25 -6.46
C GLY A 200 -19.19 -13.11 -5.16
N PHE A 201 -19.85 -12.72 -4.06
CA PHE A 201 -19.22 -12.61 -2.75
C PHE A 201 -18.56 -13.92 -2.29
N LYS A 202 -19.08 -15.11 -2.71
CA LYS A 202 -18.49 -16.41 -2.40
C LYS A 202 -17.06 -16.54 -2.94
N HIS A 203 -16.80 -15.99 -4.15
CA HIS A 203 -15.46 -16.00 -4.75
C HIS A 203 -14.49 -15.13 -3.95
N ILE A 204 -14.96 -13.99 -3.42
CA ILE A 204 -14.15 -13.12 -2.55
C ILE A 204 -13.85 -13.81 -1.23
N MET A 205 -14.86 -14.44 -0.59
CA MET A 205 -14.66 -15.18 0.65
C MET A 205 -13.72 -16.38 0.47
N HIS A 206 -13.81 -17.06 -0.69
CA HIS A 206 -12.87 -18.12 -1.03
C HIS A 206 -11.45 -17.58 -1.20
N ALA A 207 -11.26 -16.48 -1.95
CA ALA A 207 -9.96 -15.85 -2.14
C ALA A 207 -9.36 -15.36 -0.82
N LYS A 208 -10.18 -14.81 0.09
CA LYS A 208 -9.73 -14.40 1.43
C LYS A 208 -9.04 -15.53 2.21
N LYS A 209 -9.50 -16.76 2.03
CA LYS A 209 -8.97 -17.95 2.75
C LYS A 209 -7.86 -18.66 1.98
N ASN A 210 -7.96 -18.72 0.65
CA ASN A 210 -7.22 -19.68 -0.17
C ASN A 210 -6.37 -19.03 -1.28
N SER A 211 -6.31 -17.68 -1.35
CA SER A 211 -5.41 -17.03 -2.33
C SER A 211 -3.97 -17.47 -2.07
N LYS A 212 -3.29 -17.87 -3.14
CA LYS A 212 -1.85 -18.16 -3.14
C LYS A 212 -1.00 -16.91 -3.43
N ASP A 213 -1.67 -15.82 -3.78
CA ASP A 213 -1.08 -14.53 -4.04
C ASP A 213 -1.43 -13.58 -2.88
N VAL A 214 -0.45 -12.82 -2.41
CA VAL A 214 -0.63 -11.82 -1.34
C VAL A 214 -0.11 -10.46 -1.77
N ILE A 215 -0.65 -9.41 -1.16
CA ILE A 215 -0.28 -8.02 -1.43
C ILE A 215 0.26 -7.41 -0.14
N PHE A 216 1.52 -7.01 -0.13
CA PHE A 216 2.10 -6.17 0.92
C PHE A 216 1.52 -4.77 0.78
N TYR A 217 0.70 -4.40 1.76
CA TYR A 217 -0.07 -3.15 1.71
C TYR A 217 0.62 -2.03 2.50
N LEU A 218 0.94 -2.28 3.77
CA LEU A 218 1.57 -1.30 4.64
C LEU A 218 2.69 -1.96 5.45
N ILE A 219 3.74 -1.19 5.71
CA ILE A 219 4.77 -1.51 6.69
C ILE A 219 5.25 -0.21 7.32
N GLY A 220 5.27 -0.16 8.65
CA GLY A 220 5.81 0.98 9.40
C GLY A 220 6.72 0.51 10.53
N ILE A 221 7.80 1.24 10.75
CA ILE A 221 8.74 1.01 11.84
C ILE A 221 8.96 2.35 12.52
N HIS A 222 8.84 2.35 13.85
CA HIS A 222 9.04 3.53 14.68
C HIS A 222 10.39 4.21 14.35
N PRO A 223 10.44 5.54 14.21
CA PRO A 223 11.65 6.26 13.82
C PRO A 223 12.89 5.86 14.62
N ASP A 224 12.78 5.69 15.93
CA ASP A 224 13.89 5.28 16.79
C ASP A 224 14.39 3.85 16.52
N TYR A 225 13.60 3.03 15.85
CA TYR A 225 13.94 1.64 15.52
C TYR A 225 14.23 1.41 14.04
N GLN A 226 14.13 2.44 13.22
CA GLN A 226 14.57 2.38 11.82
C GLN A 226 16.05 2.04 11.74
N ASN A 227 16.45 1.32 10.70
CA ASN A 227 17.82 0.82 10.49
C ASN A 227 18.35 -0.14 11.58
N LYS A 228 17.52 -0.54 12.56
CA LYS A 228 17.89 -1.50 13.62
C LYS A 228 17.46 -2.94 13.32
N GLY A 229 16.98 -3.22 12.10
CA GLY A 229 16.65 -4.57 11.63
C GLY A 229 15.29 -5.11 12.09
N VAL A 230 14.39 -4.29 12.64
CA VAL A 230 13.06 -4.72 13.11
C VAL A 230 12.23 -5.38 12.01
N HIS A 231 12.42 -4.96 10.75
CA HIS A 231 11.80 -5.62 9.60
C HIS A 231 12.08 -7.12 9.53
N ALA A 232 13.25 -7.59 10.00
CA ALA A 232 13.57 -9.02 10.00
C ALA A 232 12.64 -9.82 10.93
N VAL A 233 12.18 -9.21 12.04
CA VAL A 233 11.19 -9.81 12.94
C VAL A 233 9.86 -9.97 12.21
N ILE A 234 9.40 -8.92 11.54
CA ILE A 234 8.14 -8.91 10.78
C ILE A 234 8.18 -9.93 9.64
N PHE A 235 9.26 -9.96 8.85
CA PHE A 235 9.35 -10.88 7.71
C PHE A 235 9.51 -12.35 8.13
N ASN A 236 10.14 -12.64 9.27
CA ASN A 236 10.16 -14.00 9.79
C ASN A 236 8.75 -14.47 10.17
N GLU A 237 7.94 -13.63 10.81
CA GLU A 237 6.54 -13.97 11.15
C GLU A 237 5.70 -14.18 9.86
N TYR A 238 5.95 -13.42 8.79
CA TYR A 238 5.31 -13.69 7.49
C TYR A 238 5.81 -14.97 6.86
N TYR A 239 7.11 -15.25 6.93
CA TYR A 239 7.65 -16.49 6.39
C TYR A 239 6.96 -17.73 6.98
N GLU A 240 6.83 -17.79 8.32
CA GLU A 240 6.12 -18.88 9.00
C GLU A 240 4.64 -18.98 8.56
N THR A 241 3.94 -17.83 8.50
CA THR A 241 2.53 -17.78 8.11
C THR A 241 2.33 -18.20 6.64
N PHE A 242 3.15 -17.71 5.74
CA PHE A 242 3.01 -17.94 4.30
C PHE A 242 3.41 -19.35 3.91
N THR A 243 4.45 -19.91 4.52
CA THR A 243 4.79 -21.33 4.35
C THR A 243 3.62 -22.23 4.74
N GLY A 244 3.01 -22.00 5.92
CA GLY A 244 1.86 -22.76 6.38
C GLY A 244 0.62 -22.65 5.49
N LYS A 245 0.46 -21.54 4.77
CA LYS A 245 -0.66 -21.29 3.83
C LYS A 245 -0.34 -21.64 2.37
N GLY A 246 0.91 -21.98 2.05
CA GLY A 246 1.38 -22.26 0.70
C GLY A 246 1.23 -21.08 -0.23
N ILE A 247 1.68 -19.89 0.20
CA ILE A 247 1.73 -18.69 -0.63
C ILE A 247 2.78 -18.87 -1.71
N GLU A 248 2.46 -18.43 -2.93
CA GLU A 248 3.32 -18.57 -4.10
C GLU A 248 3.90 -17.23 -4.56
N ASN A 249 3.08 -16.16 -4.58
CA ASN A 249 3.51 -14.86 -5.08
C ASN A 249 3.21 -13.74 -4.10
N CYS A 250 4.14 -12.81 -4.01
CA CYS A 250 4.06 -11.60 -3.22
C CYS A 250 4.07 -10.37 -4.14
N PHE A 251 3.06 -9.52 -4.00
CA PHE A 251 2.92 -8.27 -4.73
C PHE A 251 3.14 -7.11 -3.78
N ARG A 252 3.70 -6.03 -4.29
CA ARG A 252 3.88 -4.77 -3.56
C ARG A 252 2.97 -3.70 -4.15
N THR A 253 2.43 -2.85 -3.31
CA THR A 253 1.65 -1.67 -3.71
C THR A 253 2.56 -0.60 -4.34
N PRO A 254 2.00 0.43 -4.98
CA PRO A 254 2.80 1.54 -5.49
C PRO A 254 3.67 2.16 -4.38
N GLU A 255 4.95 2.16 -4.59
CA GLU A 255 5.95 2.77 -3.70
C GLU A 255 6.71 3.85 -4.46
N LEU A 256 6.99 4.97 -3.79
CA LEU A 256 7.83 6.03 -4.34
C LEU A 256 9.19 5.48 -4.75
N GLU A 257 9.63 5.78 -5.96
CA GLU A 257 10.92 5.28 -6.48
C GLU A 257 12.12 5.88 -5.74
N ASP A 258 11.96 7.06 -5.14
CA ASP A 258 12.97 7.75 -4.32
C ASP A 258 12.98 7.33 -2.84
N ASN A 259 12.06 6.46 -2.41
CA ASN A 259 12.04 5.92 -1.04
C ASN A 259 13.12 4.85 -0.87
N GLU A 260 14.37 5.27 -0.68
CA GLU A 260 15.51 4.36 -0.52
C GLU A 260 15.35 3.38 0.66
N ALA A 261 14.69 3.80 1.74
CA ALA A 261 14.55 2.99 2.95
C ALA A 261 13.78 1.69 2.65
N ILE A 262 12.65 1.81 1.98
CA ILE A 262 11.82 0.67 1.62
C ILE A 262 12.47 -0.16 0.51
N GLN A 263 13.13 0.47 -0.46
CA GLN A 263 13.82 -0.24 -1.55
C GLN A 263 14.98 -1.12 -1.03
N LYS A 264 15.72 -0.67 0.00
CA LYS A 264 16.77 -1.47 0.66
C LYS A 264 16.23 -2.75 1.29
N ILE A 265 15.04 -2.69 1.89
CA ILE A 265 14.38 -3.87 2.48
C ILE A 265 14.08 -4.91 1.39
N TRP A 266 13.51 -4.47 0.27
CA TRP A 266 13.03 -5.36 -0.77
C TRP A 266 14.13 -6.00 -1.63
N LYS A 267 15.34 -5.45 -1.67
CA LYS A 267 16.48 -6.05 -2.42
C LYS A 267 16.75 -7.50 -2.06
N HIS A 268 16.45 -7.91 -0.84
CA HIS A 268 16.65 -9.30 -0.38
C HIS A 268 15.70 -10.31 -1.04
N PHE A 269 14.64 -9.85 -1.72
CA PHE A 269 13.63 -10.71 -2.34
C PHE A 269 13.72 -10.76 -3.86
N SER A 270 14.67 -10.04 -4.47
CA SER A 270 14.86 -9.94 -5.92
C SER A 270 13.54 -9.61 -6.65
N PRO A 271 12.88 -8.50 -6.31
CA PRO A 271 11.59 -8.16 -6.90
C PRO A 271 11.72 -7.72 -8.35
N GLU A 272 10.72 -8.07 -9.16
CA GLU A 272 10.52 -7.62 -10.54
C GLU A 272 9.51 -6.48 -10.57
N VAL A 273 9.88 -5.33 -11.12
CA VAL A 273 8.94 -4.22 -11.37
C VAL A 273 8.06 -4.62 -12.56
N TYR A 274 6.75 -4.67 -12.34
CA TYR A 274 5.79 -5.06 -13.38
C TYR A 274 4.84 -3.93 -13.78
N LYS A 275 4.81 -2.83 -13.03
CA LYS A 275 3.95 -1.67 -13.29
C LYS A 275 4.58 -0.40 -12.76
N ARG A 276 4.37 0.72 -13.47
CA ARG A 276 4.77 2.06 -13.03
C ARG A 276 3.60 3.02 -13.06
N ARG A 277 3.65 4.00 -12.16
CA ARG A 277 2.67 5.08 -12.06
C ARG A 277 3.35 6.42 -11.89
N LYS A 278 2.64 7.48 -12.29
CA LYS A 278 3.11 8.85 -12.10
C LYS A 278 1.98 9.74 -11.60
N THR A 279 2.33 10.71 -10.77
CA THR A 279 1.49 11.89 -10.55
C THR A 279 1.98 13.04 -11.41
N PHE A 280 1.09 13.96 -11.66
CA PHE A 280 1.33 15.12 -12.52
C PHE A 280 1.00 16.39 -11.77
N ARG A 281 1.78 17.44 -12.01
CA ARG A 281 1.65 18.76 -11.40
C ARG A 281 1.64 19.84 -12.45
N LYS A 282 0.87 20.90 -12.18
CA LYS A 282 0.89 22.15 -12.92
C LYS A 282 0.87 23.32 -11.96
N ASP A 283 1.79 24.26 -12.13
CA ASP A 283 1.78 25.54 -11.41
C ASP A 283 0.67 26.42 -11.98
N ILE A 284 -0.08 27.08 -11.10
CA ILE A 284 -1.29 27.85 -11.44
C ILE A 284 -1.28 29.28 -10.87
N ALA A 285 -0.22 29.62 -10.12
CA ALA A 285 0.00 30.98 -9.60
C ALA A 285 0.52 31.90 -10.69
#